data_ed394a927c5c31f96bf165d5ef13d0d6
#
_entry.id   ed394a927c5c31f96bf165d5ef13d0d6
#
_cell.length_a   1.000
_cell.length_b   1.000
_cell.length_c   1.000
_cell.angle_alpha   90.00
_cell.angle_beta   90.00
_cell.angle_gamma   90.00
#
_symmetry.space_group_name_H-M   'P 1'
#
loop_
_entity.id
_entity.type
_entity.pdbx_description
1 polymer ?
#
loop_
_entity_poly.entity_id
_entity_poly.type
_entity_poly.pdbx_seq_one_letter_code
_entity_poly.pdbx_strand_id
1 'polypeptide(L)'
;MTKVETAKRDKYMVALLTSSTKAEAYKTAHISKATANRIEQEPGFIDQYNKVRRQAMTQASDKLQGLASKAVNTLATIMDSEQATPTERTRVAKIILDGAYQAQQTQDILERLDKLEQEQAEDDQH
;
A
#
# COMPACT_ATOMS: atom_id res chain seq x y z
N MET A 1 26.46 16.51 10.84
CA MET A 1 26.21 15.83 9.56
C MET A 1 26.36 16.83 8.43
N THR A 2 27.17 16.54 7.43
CA THR A 2 27.34 17.43 6.27
C THR A 2 26.17 17.32 5.30
N LYS A 3 26.01 18.33 4.41
CA LYS A 3 24.96 18.28 3.36
C LYS A 3 25.11 17.04 2.46
N VAL A 4 26.35 16.62 2.18
CA VAL A 4 26.63 15.45 1.32
C VAL A 4 26.18 14.16 2.01
N GLU A 5 26.44 14.03 3.30
CA GLU A 5 26.03 12.86 4.09
C GLU A 5 24.51 12.79 4.23
N THR A 6 23.85 13.92 4.45
CA THR A 6 22.38 14.01 4.47
C THR A 6 21.80 13.63 3.12
N ALA A 7 22.37 14.11 2.02
CA ALA A 7 21.92 13.78 0.67
C ALA A 7 22.08 12.28 0.36
N LYS A 8 23.17 11.66 0.77
CA LYS A 8 23.40 10.21 0.62
C LYS A 8 22.38 9.40 1.42
N ARG A 9 22.13 9.83 2.65
CA ARG A 9 21.13 9.20 3.54
C ARG A 9 19.74 9.25 2.93
N ASP A 10 19.33 10.40 2.43
CA ASP A 10 18.01 10.59 1.81
C ASP A 10 17.87 9.78 0.53
N LYS A 11 18.88 9.74 -0.32
CA LYS A 11 18.89 8.92 -1.53
C LYS A 11 18.79 7.43 -1.21
N TYR A 12 19.52 6.97 -0.20
CA TYR A 12 19.46 5.58 0.22
C TYR A 12 18.08 5.23 0.78
N MET A 13 17.50 6.11 1.58
CA MET A 13 16.15 5.91 2.11
C MET A 13 15.11 5.75 0.99
N VAL A 14 15.13 6.64 -0.01
CA VAL A 14 14.24 6.56 -1.18
C VAL A 14 14.50 5.28 -1.97
N ALA A 15 15.76 4.91 -2.17
CA ALA A 15 16.14 3.68 -2.86
C ALA A 15 15.63 2.43 -2.15
N LEU A 16 15.68 2.38 -0.81
CA LEU A 16 15.09 1.30 -0.02
C LEU A 16 13.59 1.15 -0.22
N LEU A 17 12.88 2.26 -0.33
CA LEU A 17 11.42 2.25 -0.56
C LEU A 17 11.04 1.68 -1.92
N THR A 18 11.89 1.86 -2.92
CA THR A 18 11.58 1.52 -4.32
C THR A 18 12.28 0.25 -4.81
N SER A 19 13.20 -0.31 -4.03
CA SER A 19 14.00 -1.48 -4.42
C SER A 19 13.50 -2.74 -3.72
N SER A 20 13.66 -3.89 -4.38
CA SER A 20 13.26 -5.18 -3.83
C SER A 20 14.27 -5.73 -2.83
N THR A 21 15.55 -5.34 -2.94
CA THR A 21 16.62 -5.80 -2.06
C THR A 21 17.49 -4.64 -1.61
N LYS A 22 18.22 -4.83 -0.50
CA LYS A 22 19.21 -3.85 -0.03
C LYS A 22 20.33 -3.63 -1.06
N ALA A 23 20.75 -4.68 -1.75
CA ALA A 23 21.79 -4.60 -2.78
C ALA A 23 21.37 -3.67 -3.93
N GLU A 24 20.14 -3.77 -4.40
CA GLU A 24 19.60 -2.84 -5.39
C GLU A 24 19.54 -1.42 -4.85
N ALA A 25 19.14 -1.26 -3.59
CA ALA A 25 19.01 0.04 -2.95
C ALA A 25 20.34 0.80 -2.90
N TYR A 26 21.41 0.18 -2.39
CA TYR A 26 22.70 0.88 -2.32
C TYR A 26 23.32 1.10 -3.70
N LYS A 27 23.11 0.21 -4.65
CA LYS A 27 23.53 0.43 -6.05
C LYS A 27 22.79 1.60 -6.69
N THR A 28 21.48 1.68 -6.51
CA THR A 28 20.65 2.77 -7.03
C THR A 28 21.07 4.11 -6.41
N ALA A 29 21.39 4.11 -5.14
CA ALA A 29 21.85 5.31 -4.43
C ALA A 29 23.31 5.68 -4.72
N HIS A 30 24.03 4.85 -5.49
CA HIS A 30 25.46 5.03 -5.81
C HIS A 30 26.36 5.09 -4.57
N ILE A 31 26.09 4.24 -3.59
CA ILE A 31 26.91 4.10 -2.38
C ILE A 31 27.40 2.66 -2.22
N SER A 32 28.45 2.49 -1.42
CA SER A 32 28.95 1.16 -1.10
C SER A 32 28.08 0.45 -0.06
N LYS A 33 28.20 -0.87 0.00
CA LYS A 33 27.54 -1.68 1.04
C LYS A 33 27.93 -1.21 2.45
N ALA A 34 29.22 -0.88 2.64
CA ALA A 34 29.72 -0.39 3.93
C ALA A 34 29.07 0.93 4.34
N THR A 35 28.90 1.87 3.40
CA THR A 35 28.21 3.13 3.63
C THR A 35 26.73 2.91 3.94
N ALA A 36 26.08 2.01 3.23
CA ALA A 36 24.68 1.66 3.48
C ALA A 36 24.49 1.09 4.89
N ASN A 37 25.35 0.18 5.32
CA ASN A 37 25.30 -0.40 6.66
C ASN A 37 25.52 0.66 7.74
N ARG A 38 26.45 1.59 7.51
CA ARG A 38 26.69 2.70 8.43
C ARG A 38 25.47 3.60 8.57
N ILE A 39 24.81 3.93 7.46
CA ILE A 39 23.60 4.76 7.45
C ILE A 39 22.47 4.08 8.22
N GLU A 40 22.27 2.77 8.02
CA GLU A 40 21.25 2.00 8.72
C GLU A 40 21.44 1.97 10.23
N GLN A 41 22.69 2.07 10.69
CA GLN A 41 23.04 2.08 12.12
C GLN A 41 22.99 3.47 12.75
N GLU A 42 22.79 4.53 11.96
CA GLU A 42 22.62 5.87 12.51
C GLU A 42 21.38 5.96 13.38
N PRO A 43 21.46 6.65 14.54
CA PRO A 43 20.30 6.84 15.41
C PRO A 43 19.14 7.52 14.67
N GLY A 44 17.95 6.94 14.80
CA GLY A 44 16.73 7.49 14.20
C GLY A 44 16.51 7.17 12.73
N PHE A 45 17.47 6.52 12.04
CA PHE A 45 17.29 6.17 10.61
C PHE A 45 16.14 5.19 10.41
N ILE A 46 16.11 4.10 11.18
CA ILE A 46 15.06 3.07 11.05
C ILE A 46 13.68 3.65 11.38
N ASP A 47 13.58 4.48 12.41
CA ASP A 47 12.31 5.12 12.77
C ASP A 47 11.83 6.06 11.68
N GLN A 48 12.72 6.84 11.11
CA GLN A 48 12.41 7.74 10.01
C GLN A 48 12.02 6.97 8.75
N TYR A 49 12.75 5.91 8.43
CA TYR A 49 12.45 5.04 7.30
C TYR A 49 11.06 4.41 7.44
N ASN A 50 10.74 3.87 8.60
CA ASN A 50 9.43 3.28 8.87
C ASN A 50 8.30 4.31 8.76
N LYS A 51 8.52 5.53 9.21
CA LYS A 51 7.56 6.64 9.09
C LYS A 51 7.30 6.99 7.62
N VAL A 52 8.36 7.18 6.84
CA VAL A 52 8.27 7.51 5.40
C VAL A 52 7.60 6.36 4.64
N ARG A 53 7.95 5.13 4.96
CA ARG A 53 7.33 3.94 4.37
C ARG A 53 5.83 3.89 4.63
N ARG A 54 5.40 4.14 5.86
CA ARG A 54 3.95 4.18 6.18
C ARG A 54 3.23 5.29 5.42
N GLN A 55 3.84 6.47 5.32
CA GLN A 55 3.27 7.59 4.54
C GLN A 55 3.13 7.23 3.06
N ALA A 56 4.16 6.62 2.48
CA ALA A 56 4.13 6.17 1.08
C ALA A 56 3.05 5.11 0.84
N MET A 57 2.90 4.16 1.77
CA MET A 57 1.86 3.13 1.69
C MET A 57 0.46 3.73 1.81
N THR A 58 0.27 4.71 2.69
CA THR A 58 -1.01 5.43 2.83
C THR A 58 -1.35 6.17 1.55
N GLN A 59 -0.41 6.89 0.97
CA GLN A 59 -0.61 7.62 -0.30
C GLN A 59 -0.95 6.66 -1.44
N ALA A 60 -0.24 5.53 -1.54
CA ALA A 60 -0.50 4.51 -2.56
C ALA A 60 -1.90 3.90 -2.38
N SER A 61 -2.29 3.62 -1.15
CA SER A 61 -3.62 3.10 -0.82
C SER A 61 -4.72 4.09 -1.19
N ASP A 62 -4.55 5.37 -0.85
CA ASP A 62 -5.51 6.43 -1.19
C ASP A 62 -5.65 6.57 -2.71
N LYS A 63 -4.55 6.50 -3.43
CA LYS A 63 -4.55 6.54 -4.90
C LYS A 63 -5.28 5.35 -5.50
N LEU A 64 -5.05 4.15 -4.97
CA LEU A 64 -5.76 2.94 -5.41
C LEU A 64 -7.27 3.04 -5.15
N GLN A 65 -7.67 3.57 -4.00
CA GLN A 65 -9.08 3.79 -3.68
C GLN A 65 -9.73 4.79 -4.66
N GLY A 66 -9.03 5.86 -4.98
CA GLY A 66 -9.49 6.82 -5.98
C GLY A 66 -9.68 6.22 -7.37
N LEU A 67 -8.72 5.39 -7.80
CA LEU A 67 -8.79 4.67 -9.08
C LEU A 67 -9.90 3.60 -9.08
N ALA A 68 -10.11 2.92 -7.96
CA ALA A 68 -11.19 1.95 -7.81
C ALA A 68 -12.56 2.62 -7.95
N SER A 69 -12.76 3.76 -7.32
CA SER A 69 -13.98 4.57 -7.47
C SER A 69 -14.23 4.95 -8.93
N LYS A 70 -13.19 5.41 -9.61
CA LYS A 70 -13.26 5.76 -11.04
C LYS A 70 -13.59 4.55 -11.91
N ALA A 71 -13.00 3.40 -11.62
CA ALA A 71 -13.26 2.14 -12.32
C ALA A 71 -14.73 1.72 -12.16
N VAL A 72 -15.27 1.79 -10.96
CA VAL A 72 -16.68 1.48 -10.67
C VAL A 72 -17.61 2.40 -11.47
N ASN A 73 -17.32 3.71 -11.50
CA ASN A 73 -18.09 4.66 -12.29
C ASN A 73 -18.05 4.36 -13.79
N THR A 74 -16.89 3.97 -14.31
CA THR A 74 -16.74 3.56 -15.72
C THR A 74 -17.57 2.32 -16.03
N LEU A 75 -17.51 1.31 -15.17
CA LEU A 75 -18.30 0.09 -15.31
C LEU A 75 -19.81 0.39 -15.28
N ALA A 76 -20.24 1.23 -14.35
CA ALA A 76 -21.64 1.65 -14.24
C ALA A 76 -22.11 2.36 -15.53
N THR A 77 -21.29 3.23 -16.09
CA THR A 77 -21.58 3.93 -17.35
C THR A 77 -21.76 2.95 -18.51
N ILE A 78 -20.91 1.94 -18.62
CA ILE A 78 -21.03 0.90 -19.65
C ILE A 78 -22.32 0.08 -19.45
N MET A 79 -22.62 -0.28 -18.21
CA MET A 79 -23.82 -1.05 -17.88
C MET A 79 -25.11 -0.32 -18.29
N ASP A 80 -25.12 1.01 -18.17
CA ASP A 80 -26.26 1.86 -18.51
C ASP A 80 -26.27 2.32 -19.98
N SER A 81 -25.21 2.06 -20.74
CA SER A 81 -25.09 2.53 -22.12
C SER A 81 -25.97 1.72 -23.09
N GLU A 82 -26.79 2.40 -23.84
CA GLU A 82 -27.59 1.79 -24.92
C GLU A 82 -26.72 1.29 -26.09
N GLN A 83 -25.51 1.82 -26.23
CA GLN A 83 -24.58 1.43 -27.27
C GLN A 83 -23.80 0.15 -26.92
N ALA A 84 -23.76 -0.22 -25.65
CA ALA A 84 -23.13 -1.46 -25.22
C ALA A 84 -24.03 -2.66 -25.58
N THR A 85 -23.41 -3.73 -26.05
CA THR A 85 -24.14 -4.97 -26.39
C THR A 85 -24.68 -5.63 -25.11
N PRO A 86 -25.72 -6.47 -25.20
CA PRO A 86 -26.18 -7.24 -24.03
C PRO A 86 -25.09 -8.10 -23.39
N THR A 87 -24.17 -8.64 -24.19
CA THR A 87 -23.03 -9.41 -23.68
C THR A 87 -22.07 -8.54 -22.89
N GLU A 88 -21.75 -7.35 -23.38
CA GLU A 88 -20.89 -6.38 -22.67
C GLU A 88 -21.53 -5.94 -21.36
N ARG A 89 -22.81 -5.59 -21.36
CA ARG A 89 -23.54 -5.20 -20.14
C ARG A 89 -23.56 -6.31 -19.10
N THR A 90 -23.81 -7.55 -19.54
CA THR A 90 -23.84 -8.73 -18.65
C THR A 90 -22.47 -8.97 -18.03
N ARG A 91 -21.39 -8.84 -18.82
CA ARG A 91 -20.02 -9.00 -18.34
C ARG A 91 -19.69 -7.94 -17.27
N VAL A 92 -20.03 -6.69 -17.52
CA VAL A 92 -19.82 -5.59 -16.58
C VAL A 92 -20.61 -5.80 -15.30
N ALA A 93 -21.87 -6.18 -15.41
CA ALA A 93 -22.71 -6.47 -14.24
C ALA A 93 -22.12 -7.58 -13.37
N LYS A 94 -21.59 -8.63 -14.01
CA LYS A 94 -20.91 -9.73 -13.30
C LYS A 94 -19.66 -9.23 -12.56
N ILE A 95 -18.83 -8.40 -13.19
CA ILE A 95 -17.63 -7.81 -12.56
C ILE A 95 -18.04 -7.02 -11.31
N ILE A 96 -19.06 -6.20 -11.39
CA ILE A 96 -19.56 -5.39 -10.27
C ILE A 96 -20.06 -6.29 -9.13
N LEU A 97 -20.85 -7.31 -9.44
CA LEU A 97 -21.38 -8.24 -8.45
C LEU A 97 -20.28 -9.05 -7.76
N ASP A 98 -19.31 -9.55 -8.54
CA ASP A 98 -18.16 -10.29 -8.00
C ASP A 98 -17.31 -9.41 -7.07
N GLY A 99 -17.07 -8.15 -7.46
CA GLY A 99 -16.35 -7.17 -6.66
C GLY A 99 -17.08 -6.82 -5.35
N ALA A 100 -18.38 -6.62 -5.41
CA ALA A 100 -19.21 -6.35 -4.24
C ALA A 100 -19.22 -7.53 -3.27
N TYR A 101 -19.30 -8.74 -3.79
CA TYR A 101 -19.25 -9.97 -2.98
C TYR A 101 -17.91 -10.12 -2.26
N GLN A 102 -16.80 -9.91 -2.98
CA GLN A 102 -15.46 -9.98 -2.37
C GLN A 102 -15.25 -8.91 -1.30
N ALA A 103 -15.72 -7.70 -1.55
CA ALA A 103 -15.64 -6.61 -0.58
C ALA A 103 -16.43 -6.93 0.69
N GLN A 104 -17.61 -7.52 0.56
CA GLN A 104 -18.43 -7.94 1.69
C GLN A 104 -17.76 -9.06 2.50
N GLN A 105 -17.16 -10.05 1.84
CA GLN A 105 -16.41 -11.11 2.52
C GLN A 105 -15.22 -10.56 3.31
N THR A 106 -14.47 -9.63 2.74
CA THR A 106 -13.34 -8.98 3.41
C THR A 106 -13.82 -8.22 4.64
N GLN A 107 -14.91 -7.48 4.54
CA GLN A 107 -15.49 -6.75 5.66
C GLN A 107 -15.95 -7.69 6.79
N ASP A 108 -16.59 -8.81 6.46
CA ASP A 108 -17.02 -9.80 7.44
C ASP A 108 -15.83 -10.40 8.20
N ILE A 109 -14.71 -10.68 7.51
CA ILE A 109 -13.48 -11.18 8.14
C ILE A 109 -12.91 -10.13 9.11
N LEU A 110 -12.85 -8.86 8.70
CA LEU A 110 -12.35 -7.77 9.53
C LEU A 110 -13.22 -7.57 10.78
N GLU A 111 -14.53 -7.66 10.63
CA GLU A 111 -15.47 -7.56 11.76
C GLU A 111 -15.28 -8.71 12.75
N ARG A 112 -15.05 -9.93 12.27
CA ARG A 112 -14.78 -11.10 13.12
C ARG A 112 -13.46 -10.97 13.87
N LEU A 113 -12.41 -10.46 13.20
CA LEU A 113 -11.11 -10.21 13.84
C LEU A 113 -11.22 -9.16 14.94
N ASP A 114 -11.91 -8.07 14.68
CA ASP A 114 -12.20 -7.01 15.65
C ASP A 114 -12.90 -7.58 16.90
N LYS A 115 -13.89 -8.42 16.68
CA LYS A 115 -14.66 -9.05 17.76
C LYS A 115 -13.79 -9.99 18.59
N LEU A 116 -12.92 -10.77 17.96
CA LEU A 116 -11.99 -11.66 18.64
C LEU A 116 -10.96 -10.87 19.44
N GLU A 117 -10.46 -9.76 18.94
CA GLU A 117 -9.54 -8.88 19.64
C GLU A 117 -10.19 -8.27 20.88
N GLN A 118 -11.46 -7.86 20.79
CA GLN A 118 -12.21 -7.34 21.92
C GLN A 118 -12.44 -8.40 23.00
N GLU A 119 -12.82 -9.61 22.62
CA GLU A 119 -13.01 -10.75 23.53
C GLU A 119 -11.71 -11.09 24.26
N GLN A 120 -10.59 -11.08 23.54
CA GLN A 120 -9.28 -11.36 24.13
C GLN A 120 -8.85 -10.27 25.10
N ALA A 121 -9.10 -9.00 24.77
CA ALA A 121 -8.81 -7.88 25.65
C ALA A 121 -9.64 -7.92 26.94
N GLU A 122 -10.89 -8.39 26.88
CA GLU A 122 -11.75 -8.58 28.05
C GLU A 122 -11.26 -9.74 28.93
N ASP A 123 -10.81 -10.84 28.33
CA ASP A 123 -10.25 -11.99 29.05
C ASP A 123 -8.93 -11.64 29.76
N ASP A 124 -8.08 -10.83 29.14
CA ASP A 124 -6.81 -10.38 29.72
C ASP A 124 -7.01 -9.42 30.91
N GLN A 125 -8.19 -8.81 31.08
CA GLN A 125 -8.52 -7.94 32.21
C GLN A 125 -9.08 -8.70 33.45
N HIS A 126 -9.33 -9.96 33.32
CA HIS A 126 -9.78 -10.86 34.37
C HIS A 126 -8.67 -11.86 34.75
#